data_0d1c78e9d2fc104107e2d4f863504369
#
_entry.id   0d1c78e9d2fc104107e2d4f863504369
#
_cell.length_a   1.000
_cell.length_b   1.000
_cell.length_c   1.000
_cell.angle_alpha   90.00
_cell.angle_beta   90.00
_cell.angle_gamma   90.00
#
_symmetry.space_group_name_H-M   'P 1'
#
loop_
_entity.id
_entity.type
_entity.pdbx_description
1 polymer ?
#
loop_
_entity_poly.entity_id
_entity_poly.type
_entity_poly.pdbx_seq_one_letter_code
_entity_poly.pdbx_strand_id
1 'polypeptide(L)'
;QYESHGISGICIEDKKFPKVNSFIPGRQELADIDEFVGKIKAAKNTQKDKNLLLIARVEALIAGWGMEEALKRAYSYSDAGADAILIHSKNKKPDEIIDFCKEFKKNNNTPLVLVPTTYGSLHEDEIKKLGVKIVIYANHVLRSRIKAQRDMLGTLSVSKKLASIEKNISPLEDALILSGLHELKQNEKLYDKKKTDNIQVLIPAAGEPHPEIKEEIKDLPISLHQINGTRIIDRAINQLNSIGLKTITIIT
;
A
#
# COMPACT_ATOMS: atom_id res chain seq x y z
N GLN A 1 13.26 3.82 8.94
CA GLN A 1 12.11 2.93 9.13
C GLN A 1 11.29 2.78 7.85
N TYR A 2 10.78 3.86 7.19
CA TYR A 2 10.01 3.77 5.95
C TYR A 2 10.79 3.12 4.81
N GLU A 3 12.04 3.52 4.65
CA GLU A 3 12.95 2.96 3.65
C GLU A 3 13.13 1.45 3.79
N SER A 4 13.31 0.95 5.01
CA SER A 4 13.46 -0.48 5.28
C SER A 4 12.21 -1.32 4.98
N HIS A 5 11.06 -0.67 4.75
CA HIS A 5 9.80 -1.29 4.33
C HIS A 5 9.54 -1.15 2.82
N GLY A 6 10.52 -0.69 2.04
CA GLY A 6 10.42 -0.61 0.58
C GLY A 6 9.56 0.53 0.06
N ILE A 7 9.33 1.59 0.85
CA ILE A 7 8.58 2.77 0.41
C ILE A 7 9.43 3.60 -0.53
N SER A 8 8.89 3.98 -1.70
CA SER A 8 9.61 4.71 -2.75
C SER A 8 9.74 6.22 -2.51
N GLY A 9 8.96 6.78 -1.59
CA GLY A 9 9.03 8.22 -1.29
C GLY A 9 8.24 8.62 -0.07
N ILE A 10 8.64 9.71 0.54
CA ILE A 10 7.96 10.34 1.68
C ILE A 10 7.72 11.82 1.38
N CYS A 11 6.62 12.36 1.88
CA CYS A 11 6.32 13.78 1.79
C CYS A 11 6.18 14.36 3.19
N ILE A 12 6.96 15.40 3.49
CA ILE A 12 6.89 16.13 4.75
C ILE A 12 6.47 17.58 4.49
N GLU A 13 5.69 18.17 5.38
CA GLU A 13 5.19 19.54 5.22
C GLU A 13 5.73 20.46 6.31
N ASP A 14 5.91 21.73 5.96
CA ASP A 14 6.49 22.77 6.81
C ASP A 14 5.52 23.42 7.81
N LYS A 15 4.49 22.67 8.23
CA LYS A 15 3.56 23.07 9.29
C LYS A 15 4.09 22.72 10.69
N LYS A 16 3.78 23.57 11.66
CA LYS A 16 3.96 23.23 13.08
C LYS A 16 2.93 22.21 13.54
N PHE A 17 3.38 21.34 14.45
CA PHE A 17 2.50 20.35 15.10
C PHE A 17 1.87 20.92 16.38
N PRO A 18 0.62 20.60 16.74
CA PRO A 18 -0.35 19.80 15.97
C PRO A 18 -0.87 20.56 14.76
N LYS A 19 -0.83 19.91 13.59
CA LYS A 19 -1.23 20.53 12.33
C LYS A 19 -2.72 20.48 12.10
N VAL A 20 -3.25 21.54 11.49
CA VAL A 20 -4.66 21.63 11.07
C VAL A 20 -4.76 21.36 9.58
N ASN A 21 -5.83 20.68 9.15
CA ASN A 21 -6.08 20.45 7.73
C ASN A 21 -6.09 21.77 6.94
N SER A 22 -5.45 21.78 5.78
CA SER A 22 -5.25 22.97 4.93
C SER A 22 -6.55 23.67 4.49
N PHE A 23 -7.67 22.95 4.47
CA PHE A 23 -8.99 23.48 4.08
C PHE A 23 -9.86 23.93 5.27
N ILE A 24 -9.43 23.67 6.50
CA ILE A 24 -10.17 24.12 7.69
C ILE A 24 -9.69 25.53 8.07
N PRO A 25 -10.61 26.49 8.27
CA PRO A 25 -10.25 27.81 8.79
C PRO A 25 -9.61 27.71 10.17
N GLY A 26 -8.63 28.55 10.42
CA GLY A 26 -7.94 28.61 11.71
C GLY A 26 -6.45 28.80 11.59
N ARG A 27 -5.73 28.49 12.68
CA ARG A 27 -4.30 28.68 12.81
C ARG A 27 -3.53 27.76 11.87
N GLN A 28 -2.88 28.36 10.86
CA GLN A 28 -2.01 27.69 9.89
C GLN A 28 -0.56 28.13 10.15
N GLU A 29 0.05 27.61 11.24
CA GLU A 29 1.42 27.98 11.59
C GLU A 29 2.43 27.15 10.81
N LEU A 30 3.45 27.83 10.31
CA LEU A 30 4.57 27.22 9.63
C LEU A 30 5.77 27.08 10.57
N ALA A 31 6.55 26.02 10.37
CA ALA A 31 7.84 25.87 10.97
C ALA A 31 8.81 26.94 10.47
N ASP A 32 9.80 27.25 11.26
CA ASP A 32 10.93 28.06 10.82
C ASP A 32 11.62 27.39 9.62
N ILE A 33 12.13 28.19 8.69
CA ILE A 33 12.77 27.68 7.48
C ILE A 33 13.98 26.83 7.83
N ASP A 34 14.83 27.31 8.74
CA ASP A 34 16.07 26.62 9.11
C ASP A 34 15.77 25.32 9.85
N GLU A 35 14.74 25.29 10.69
CA GLU A 35 14.25 24.07 11.33
C GLU A 35 13.85 23.03 10.27
N PHE A 36 13.08 23.44 9.28
CA PHE A 36 12.59 22.51 8.26
C PHE A 36 13.69 22.07 7.30
N VAL A 37 14.61 22.98 6.94
CA VAL A 37 15.85 22.66 6.21
C VAL A 37 16.68 21.62 6.98
N GLY A 38 16.80 21.78 8.30
CA GLY A 38 17.46 20.81 9.15
C GLY A 38 16.81 19.41 9.07
N LYS A 39 15.50 19.32 9.04
CA LYS A 39 14.74 18.05 8.89
C LYS A 39 15.02 17.40 7.52
N ILE A 40 15.05 18.20 6.43
CA ILE A 40 15.37 17.71 5.09
C ILE A 40 16.79 17.15 5.06
N LYS A 41 17.77 17.92 5.53
CA LYS A 41 19.17 17.48 5.58
C LYS A 41 19.34 16.21 6.42
N ALA A 42 18.71 16.13 7.58
CA ALA A 42 18.76 14.93 8.43
C ALA A 42 18.19 13.70 7.72
N ALA A 43 17.05 13.84 7.04
CA ALA A 43 16.45 12.76 6.25
C ALA A 43 17.37 12.31 5.12
N LYS A 44 17.94 13.25 4.35
CA LYS A 44 18.85 12.95 3.24
C LYS A 44 20.17 12.32 3.72
N ASN A 45 20.72 12.76 4.83
CA ASN A 45 21.96 12.21 5.39
C ASN A 45 21.79 10.78 5.92
N THR A 46 20.59 10.41 6.37
CA THR A 46 20.30 9.06 6.88
C THR A 46 19.78 8.10 5.82
N GLN A 47 19.46 8.61 4.63
CA GLN A 47 18.98 7.84 3.49
C GLN A 47 20.06 6.85 3.00
N LYS A 48 19.68 5.59 2.83
CA LYS A 48 20.54 4.50 2.32
C LYS A 48 20.28 4.21 0.84
N ASP A 49 19.01 4.18 0.46
CA ASP A 49 18.58 3.98 -0.93
C ASP A 49 18.37 5.34 -1.61
N LYS A 50 19.20 5.63 -2.60
CA LYS A 50 19.13 6.87 -3.39
C LYS A 50 17.84 7.02 -4.20
N ASN A 51 17.07 5.93 -4.38
CA ASN A 51 15.78 5.95 -5.07
C ASN A 51 14.61 6.36 -4.17
N LEU A 52 14.80 6.42 -2.85
CA LEU A 52 13.78 6.97 -1.94
C LEU A 52 13.66 8.47 -2.16
N LEU A 53 12.49 8.94 -2.57
CA LEU A 53 12.24 10.37 -2.80
C LEU A 53 11.82 11.08 -1.51
N LEU A 54 12.44 12.21 -1.21
CA LEU A 54 12.01 13.14 -0.17
C LEU A 54 11.33 14.34 -0.81
N ILE A 55 10.01 14.46 -0.63
CA ILE A 55 9.20 15.56 -1.16
C ILE A 55 8.98 16.57 -0.04
N ALA A 56 9.41 17.80 -0.25
CA ALA A 56 9.16 18.91 0.67
C ALA A 56 7.87 19.65 0.27
N ARG A 57 6.87 19.66 1.15
CA ARG A 57 5.60 20.35 0.91
C ARG A 57 5.63 21.73 1.55
N VAL A 58 5.42 22.74 0.69
CA VAL A 58 5.38 24.16 1.05
C VAL A 58 3.93 24.57 1.28
N GLU A 59 3.61 24.99 2.50
CA GLU A 59 2.25 25.41 2.90
C GLU A 59 2.10 26.94 3.01
N ALA A 60 3.07 27.72 2.55
CA ALA A 60 3.04 29.19 2.67
C ALA A 60 1.79 29.83 2.01
N LEU A 61 1.38 29.36 0.83
CA LEU A 61 0.17 29.85 0.16
C LEU A 61 -1.11 29.49 0.95
N ILE A 62 -1.15 28.29 1.54
CA ILE A 62 -2.25 27.85 2.42
C ILE A 62 -2.33 28.72 3.68
N ALA A 63 -1.18 29.04 4.26
CA ALA A 63 -1.06 29.88 5.45
C ALA A 63 -1.35 31.37 5.16
N GLY A 64 -1.41 31.77 3.90
CA GLY A 64 -1.63 33.16 3.50
C GLY A 64 -0.38 34.04 3.61
N TRP A 65 0.82 33.44 3.60
CA TRP A 65 2.09 34.17 3.70
C TRP A 65 2.59 34.69 2.34
N GLY A 66 1.85 34.37 1.27
CA GLY A 66 2.08 34.92 -0.07
C GLY A 66 3.16 34.22 -0.89
N MET A 67 3.30 34.73 -2.12
CA MET A 67 4.15 34.13 -3.15
C MET A 67 5.65 34.21 -2.82
N GLU A 68 6.09 35.35 -2.32
CA GLU A 68 7.51 35.57 -1.98
C GLU A 68 8.00 34.55 -0.95
N GLU A 69 7.23 34.36 0.13
CA GLU A 69 7.57 33.36 1.16
C GLU A 69 7.48 31.92 0.63
N ALA A 70 6.50 31.64 -0.23
CA ALA A 70 6.39 30.33 -0.86
C ALA A 70 7.62 29.99 -1.71
N LEU A 71 8.08 30.92 -2.52
CA LEU A 71 9.26 30.77 -3.34
C LEU A 71 10.54 30.65 -2.49
N LYS A 72 10.71 31.53 -1.50
CA LYS A 72 11.83 31.48 -0.55
C LYS A 72 11.98 30.11 0.09
N ARG A 73 10.87 29.56 0.61
CA ARG A 73 10.83 28.22 1.21
C ARG A 73 11.16 27.14 0.20
N ALA A 74 10.55 27.20 -0.99
CA ALA A 74 10.77 26.22 -2.04
C ALA A 74 12.25 26.16 -2.47
N TYR A 75 12.91 27.31 -2.62
CA TYR A 75 14.35 27.37 -2.93
C TYR A 75 15.18 26.79 -1.78
N SER A 76 14.93 27.22 -0.54
CA SER A 76 15.67 26.73 0.63
C SER A 76 15.54 25.20 0.80
N TYR A 77 14.37 24.64 0.54
CA TYR A 77 14.13 23.20 0.65
C TYR A 77 14.78 22.41 -0.48
N SER A 78 14.75 22.97 -1.70
CA SER A 78 15.46 22.40 -2.83
C SER A 78 16.99 22.37 -2.56
N ASP A 79 17.56 23.47 -2.09
CA ASP A 79 18.99 23.59 -1.77
C ASP A 79 19.38 22.67 -0.60
N ALA A 80 18.45 22.37 0.30
CA ALA A 80 18.64 21.42 1.38
C ALA A 80 18.66 19.96 0.90
N GLY A 81 18.31 19.67 -0.36
CA GLY A 81 18.36 18.36 -0.97
C GLY A 81 17.00 17.65 -1.09
N ALA A 82 15.88 18.38 -1.00
CA ALA A 82 14.58 17.79 -1.34
C ALA A 82 14.56 17.36 -2.82
N ASP A 83 14.10 16.13 -3.09
CA ASP A 83 14.05 15.57 -4.44
C ASP A 83 12.90 16.14 -5.28
N ALA A 84 11.87 16.68 -4.62
CA ALA A 84 10.77 17.39 -5.27
C ALA A 84 10.13 18.40 -4.30
N ILE A 85 9.51 19.43 -4.86
CA ILE A 85 8.76 20.45 -4.12
C ILE A 85 7.29 20.28 -4.42
N LEU A 86 6.48 20.07 -3.37
CA LEU A 86 5.03 20.10 -3.47
C LEU A 86 4.53 21.46 -3.05
N ILE A 87 3.89 22.18 -3.95
CA ILE A 87 3.21 23.44 -3.65
C ILE A 87 1.70 23.21 -3.60
N HIS A 88 1.03 23.82 -2.64
CA HIS A 88 -0.39 23.66 -2.42
C HIS A 88 -1.08 25.03 -2.29
N SER A 89 -2.25 25.16 -2.90
CA SER A 89 -3.11 26.36 -2.80
C SER A 89 -4.56 25.96 -2.51
N LYS A 90 -5.27 26.80 -1.77
CA LYS A 90 -6.71 26.68 -1.53
C LYS A 90 -7.55 27.53 -2.51
N ASN A 91 -6.90 28.31 -3.37
CA ASN A 91 -7.58 29.12 -4.37
C ASN A 91 -8.30 28.24 -5.40
N LYS A 92 -9.49 28.67 -5.84
CA LYS A 92 -10.26 27.97 -6.86
C LYS A 92 -9.72 28.21 -8.28
N LYS A 93 -9.05 29.34 -8.48
CA LYS A 93 -8.38 29.68 -9.74
C LYS A 93 -6.94 29.19 -9.71
N PRO A 94 -6.40 28.72 -10.85
CA PRO A 94 -5.06 28.18 -10.91
C PRO A 94 -3.94 29.22 -10.97
N ASP A 95 -4.27 30.52 -11.12
CA ASP A 95 -3.32 31.61 -11.41
C ASP A 95 -2.12 31.59 -10.44
N GLU A 96 -2.40 31.52 -9.14
CA GLU A 96 -1.38 31.50 -8.09
C GLU A 96 -0.40 30.31 -8.23
N ILE A 97 -0.89 29.14 -8.61
CA ILE A 97 -0.06 27.97 -8.84
C ILE A 97 0.73 28.11 -10.15
N ILE A 98 0.11 28.63 -11.20
CA ILE A 98 0.77 28.89 -12.48
C ILE A 98 1.96 29.86 -12.28
N ASP A 99 1.71 30.96 -11.56
CA ASP A 99 2.72 31.97 -11.29
C ASP A 99 3.86 31.40 -10.44
N PHE A 100 3.53 30.66 -9.39
CA PHE A 100 4.56 29.95 -8.60
C PHE A 100 5.42 29.03 -9.47
N CYS A 101 4.79 28.16 -10.27
CA CYS A 101 5.52 27.21 -11.10
C CYS A 101 6.45 27.92 -12.10
N LYS A 102 5.95 28.94 -12.76
CA LYS A 102 6.74 29.74 -13.72
C LYS A 102 7.93 30.42 -13.04
N GLU A 103 7.69 31.05 -11.90
CA GLU A 103 8.74 31.79 -11.19
C GLU A 103 9.80 30.84 -10.62
N PHE A 104 9.37 29.76 -9.96
CA PHE A 104 10.28 28.77 -9.41
C PHE A 104 11.18 28.15 -10.49
N LYS A 105 10.61 27.83 -11.66
CA LYS A 105 11.32 27.19 -12.77
C LYS A 105 12.32 28.09 -13.50
N LYS A 106 12.28 29.41 -13.29
CA LYS A 106 13.31 30.29 -13.86
C LYS A 106 14.71 30.00 -13.31
N ASN A 107 14.81 29.65 -12.03
CA ASN A 107 16.06 29.54 -11.31
C ASN A 107 16.29 28.18 -10.66
N ASN A 108 15.36 27.22 -10.81
CA ASN A 108 15.44 25.92 -10.15
C ASN A 108 14.88 24.80 -11.02
N ASN A 109 15.56 23.65 -11.04
CA ASN A 109 15.19 22.48 -11.83
C ASN A 109 14.55 21.36 -11.00
N THR A 110 14.42 21.51 -9.68
CA THR A 110 13.79 20.52 -8.81
C THR A 110 12.38 20.21 -9.29
N PRO A 111 12.01 18.95 -9.42
CA PRO A 111 10.67 18.54 -9.83
C PRO A 111 9.57 19.13 -8.96
N LEU A 112 8.44 19.50 -9.59
CA LEU A 112 7.26 20.00 -8.89
C LEU A 112 6.20 18.92 -8.77
N VAL A 113 5.49 18.96 -7.65
CA VAL A 113 4.33 18.11 -7.33
C VAL A 113 3.13 19.01 -7.06
N LEU A 114 1.98 18.71 -7.66
CA LEU A 114 0.73 19.46 -7.46
C LEU A 114 -0.39 18.58 -6.91
N VAL A 115 -1.31 19.21 -6.18
CA VAL A 115 -2.55 18.61 -5.66
C VAL A 115 -3.73 19.48 -6.11
N PRO A 116 -4.23 19.37 -7.35
CA PRO A 116 -5.19 20.30 -7.95
C PRO A 116 -6.63 20.08 -7.44
N THR A 117 -6.83 19.87 -6.15
CA THR A 117 -8.15 19.61 -5.56
C THR A 117 -9.11 20.79 -5.69
N THR A 118 -8.61 22.02 -5.61
CA THR A 118 -9.42 23.25 -5.65
C THR A 118 -9.39 23.93 -7.00
N TYR A 119 -8.32 23.80 -7.76
CA TYR A 119 -8.10 24.42 -9.08
C TYR A 119 -8.08 23.38 -10.21
N GLY A 120 -9.09 22.53 -10.23
CA GLY A 120 -9.20 21.41 -11.19
C GLY A 120 -9.49 21.79 -12.65
N SER A 121 -9.39 23.07 -13.03
CA SER A 121 -9.62 23.54 -14.40
C SER A 121 -8.43 23.36 -15.34
N LEU A 122 -7.23 23.11 -14.80
CA LEU A 122 -6.02 22.89 -15.60
C LEU A 122 -6.04 21.48 -16.22
N HIS A 123 -5.79 21.42 -17.54
CA HIS A 123 -5.55 20.17 -18.21
C HIS A 123 -4.17 19.61 -17.84
N GLU A 124 -3.99 18.28 -17.86
CA GLU A 124 -2.71 17.65 -17.51
C GLU A 124 -1.55 18.12 -18.40
N ASP A 125 -1.79 18.40 -19.68
CA ASP A 125 -0.77 18.93 -20.58
C ASP A 125 -0.31 20.34 -20.20
N GLU A 126 -1.21 21.17 -19.66
CA GLU A 126 -0.85 22.50 -19.14
C GLU A 126 -0.02 22.36 -17.89
N ILE A 127 -0.42 21.49 -16.97
CA ILE A 127 0.34 21.16 -15.76
C ILE A 127 1.75 20.65 -16.12
N LYS A 128 1.86 19.78 -17.11
CA LYS A 128 3.14 19.25 -17.59
C LYS A 128 4.07 20.37 -18.14
N LYS A 129 3.51 21.32 -18.88
CA LYS A 129 4.27 22.48 -19.42
C LYS A 129 4.81 23.39 -18.31
N LEU A 130 4.18 23.40 -17.13
CA LEU A 130 4.64 24.12 -15.94
C LEU A 130 5.84 23.44 -15.23
N GLY A 131 6.33 22.32 -15.75
CA GLY A 131 7.46 21.58 -15.16
C GLY A 131 7.07 20.64 -14.03
N VAL A 132 5.78 20.39 -13.84
CA VAL A 132 5.25 19.43 -12.86
C VAL A 132 5.52 18.00 -13.33
N LYS A 133 5.95 17.15 -12.42
CA LYS A 133 6.26 15.74 -12.69
C LYS A 133 5.27 14.78 -12.02
N ILE A 134 4.62 15.20 -10.94
CA ILE A 134 3.67 14.37 -10.20
C ILE A 134 2.41 15.21 -9.94
N VAL A 135 1.24 14.62 -10.23
CA VAL A 135 -0.07 15.17 -9.88
C VAL A 135 -0.76 14.20 -8.91
N ILE A 136 -1.22 14.71 -7.78
CA ILE A 136 -1.89 13.92 -6.75
C ILE A 136 -3.39 14.19 -6.79
N TYR A 137 -4.19 13.20 -7.19
CA TYR A 137 -5.66 13.23 -7.11
C TYR A 137 -6.13 12.80 -5.72
N ALA A 138 -5.88 13.62 -4.71
CA ALA A 138 -5.89 13.28 -3.29
C ALA A 138 -7.19 12.64 -2.77
N ASN A 139 -8.37 13.16 -3.14
CA ASN A 139 -9.64 12.71 -2.56
C ASN A 139 -10.74 12.43 -3.59
N HIS A 140 -10.45 12.49 -4.88
CA HIS A 140 -11.45 12.36 -5.95
C HIS A 140 -12.12 10.99 -5.93
N VAL A 141 -11.34 9.92 -5.79
CA VAL A 141 -11.86 8.54 -5.71
C VAL A 141 -12.73 8.36 -4.47
N LEU A 142 -12.29 8.85 -3.30
CA LEU A 142 -13.08 8.78 -2.07
C LEU A 142 -14.41 9.56 -2.22
N ARG A 143 -14.36 10.76 -2.77
CA ARG A 143 -15.56 11.59 -2.97
C ARG A 143 -16.55 10.97 -3.96
N SER A 144 -16.06 10.39 -5.06
CA SER A 144 -16.90 9.66 -6.02
C SER A 144 -17.58 8.47 -5.37
N ARG A 145 -16.82 7.69 -4.58
CA ARG A 145 -17.36 6.55 -3.82
C ARG A 145 -18.44 6.98 -2.83
N ILE A 146 -18.21 8.04 -2.05
CA ILE A 146 -19.21 8.56 -1.10
C ILE A 146 -20.49 8.97 -1.83
N LYS A 147 -20.36 9.67 -2.97
CA LYS A 147 -21.52 10.08 -3.76
C LYS A 147 -22.27 8.85 -4.29
N ALA A 148 -21.59 7.93 -4.94
CA ALA A 148 -22.19 6.72 -5.50
C ALA A 148 -22.95 5.90 -4.42
N GLN A 149 -22.34 5.72 -3.26
CA GLN A 149 -22.99 5.00 -2.14
C GLN A 149 -24.25 5.74 -1.63
N ARG A 150 -24.20 7.08 -1.49
CA ARG A 150 -25.35 7.87 -1.06
C ARG A 150 -26.50 7.79 -2.08
N ASP A 151 -26.19 7.95 -3.37
CA ASP A 151 -27.17 7.90 -4.44
C ASP A 151 -27.86 6.52 -4.49
N MET A 152 -27.07 5.46 -4.37
CA MET A 152 -27.56 4.08 -4.33
C MET A 152 -28.45 3.83 -3.13
N LEU A 153 -28.01 4.17 -1.91
CA LEU A 153 -28.81 4.01 -0.69
C LEU A 153 -30.08 4.85 -0.71
N GLY A 154 -30.03 6.09 -1.23
CA GLY A 154 -31.20 6.93 -1.41
C GLY A 154 -32.23 6.30 -2.35
N THR A 155 -31.80 5.78 -3.50
CA THR A 155 -32.66 5.07 -4.45
C THR A 155 -33.29 3.81 -3.80
N LEU A 156 -32.48 3.02 -3.09
CA LEU A 156 -32.95 1.80 -2.45
C LEU A 156 -33.96 2.07 -1.34
N SER A 157 -33.75 3.12 -0.52
CA SER A 157 -34.62 3.49 0.58
C SER A 157 -36.05 3.86 0.11
N VAL A 158 -36.16 4.43 -1.08
CA VAL A 158 -37.44 4.83 -1.69
C VAL A 158 -38.07 3.66 -2.44
N SER A 159 -37.31 3.01 -3.33
CA SER A 159 -37.80 1.96 -4.21
C SER A 159 -38.07 0.64 -3.49
N LYS A 160 -37.29 0.35 -2.44
CA LYS A 160 -37.29 -0.93 -1.70
C LYS A 160 -37.12 -2.17 -2.59
N LYS A 161 -36.50 -1.98 -3.79
CA LYS A 161 -36.26 -3.03 -4.78
C LYS A 161 -34.80 -3.01 -5.22
N LEU A 162 -34.09 -4.12 -5.08
CA LEU A 162 -32.69 -4.25 -5.53
C LEU A 162 -32.52 -3.97 -7.03
N ALA A 163 -33.46 -4.44 -7.86
CA ALA A 163 -33.42 -4.23 -9.31
C ALA A 163 -33.36 -2.74 -9.72
N SER A 164 -33.77 -1.81 -8.84
CA SER A 164 -33.73 -0.37 -9.13
C SER A 164 -32.32 0.21 -9.09
N ILE A 165 -31.38 -0.47 -8.45
CA ILE A 165 -29.99 0.00 -8.30
C ILE A 165 -29.00 -0.77 -9.17
N GLU A 166 -29.36 -1.96 -9.66
CA GLU A 166 -28.45 -2.85 -10.42
C GLU A 166 -27.77 -2.18 -11.62
N LYS A 167 -28.49 -1.29 -12.31
CA LYS A 167 -27.93 -0.56 -13.47
C LYS A 167 -26.90 0.51 -13.11
N ASN A 168 -26.84 0.90 -11.84
CA ASN A 168 -26.03 2.01 -11.34
C ASN A 168 -24.90 1.54 -10.42
N ILE A 169 -24.68 0.24 -10.31
CA ILE A 169 -23.59 -0.38 -9.55
C ILE A 169 -22.77 -1.27 -10.46
N SER A 170 -21.55 -1.57 -10.06
CA SER A 170 -20.69 -2.51 -10.80
C SER A 170 -21.28 -3.91 -10.78
N PRO A 171 -21.12 -4.67 -11.87
CA PRO A 171 -21.48 -6.08 -11.90
C PRO A 171 -20.83 -6.87 -10.75
N LEU A 172 -21.51 -7.92 -10.27
CA LEU A 172 -20.95 -8.79 -9.22
C LEU A 172 -19.57 -9.36 -9.63
N GLU A 173 -19.37 -9.62 -10.91
CA GLU A 173 -18.12 -10.14 -11.46
C GLU A 173 -16.93 -9.24 -11.17
N ASP A 174 -17.08 -7.91 -11.29
CA ASP A 174 -16.02 -6.95 -10.98
C ASP A 174 -15.57 -7.07 -9.51
N ALA A 175 -16.52 -7.23 -8.59
CA ALA A 175 -16.23 -7.43 -7.17
C ALA A 175 -15.48 -8.74 -6.92
N LEU A 176 -15.86 -9.81 -7.62
CA LEU A 176 -15.21 -11.12 -7.53
C LEU A 176 -13.79 -11.09 -8.10
N ILE A 177 -13.58 -10.39 -9.23
CA ILE A 177 -12.24 -10.18 -9.81
C ILE A 177 -11.34 -9.42 -8.82
N LEU A 178 -11.84 -8.31 -8.27
CA LEU A 178 -11.09 -7.50 -7.29
C LEU A 178 -10.77 -8.25 -6.00
N SER A 179 -11.59 -9.25 -5.63
CA SER A 179 -11.33 -10.11 -4.46
C SER A 179 -10.30 -11.22 -4.72
N GLY A 180 -9.73 -11.32 -5.92
CA GLY A 180 -8.74 -12.32 -6.28
C GLY A 180 -9.31 -13.67 -6.70
N LEU A 181 -10.61 -13.75 -7.07
CA LEU A 181 -11.26 -15.02 -7.43
C LEU A 181 -10.54 -15.74 -8.58
N HIS A 182 -10.00 -15.02 -9.56
CA HIS A 182 -9.26 -15.62 -10.67
C HIS A 182 -7.99 -16.32 -10.20
N GLU A 183 -7.23 -15.68 -9.32
CA GLU A 183 -6.03 -16.26 -8.73
C GLU A 183 -6.37 -17.48 -7.87
N LEU A 184 -7.42 -17.37 -7.06
CA LEU A 184 -7.92 -18.49 -6.27
C LEU A 184 -8.27 -19.70 -7.16
N LYS A 185 -9.04 -19.49 -8.23
CA LYS A 185 -9.40 -20.56 -9.17
C LYS A 185 -8.20 -21.15 -9.92
N GLN A 186 -7.18 -20.33 -10.21
CA GLN A 186 -5.94 -20.85 -10.80
C GLN A 186 -5.18 -21.73 -9.80
N ASN A 187 -5.09 -21.28 -8.55
CA ASN A 187 -4.46 -22.04 -7.48
C ASN A 187 -5.22 -23.33 -7.16
N GLU A 188 -6.54 -23.30 -7.14
CA GLU A 188 -7.38 -24.52 -7.00
C GLU A 188 -7.06 -25.53 -8.09
N LYS A 189 -6.94 -25.11 -9.36
CA LYS A 189 -6.57 -26.01 -10.46
C LYS A 189 -5.16 -26.60 -10.31
N LEU A 190 -4.23 -25.82 -9.75
CA LEU A 190 -2.86 -26.30 -9.49
C LEU A 190 -2.80 -27.32 -8.35
N TYR A 191 -3.65 -27.14 -7.34
CA TYR A 191 -3.66 -27.95 -6.12
C TYR A 191 -4.89 -28.88 -6.02
N ASP A 192 -5.65 -29.06 -7.15
CA ASP A 192 -6.82 -29.92 -7.18
C ASP A 192 -6.44 -31.37 -6.78
N LYS A 193 -7.29 -31.99 -5.96
CA LYS A 193 -7.13 -33.33 -5.41
C LYS A 193 -6.82 -34.41 -6.45
N LYS A 194 -7.21 -34.21 -7.73
CA LYS A 194 -6.87 -35.13 -8.83
C LYS A 194 -5.36 -35.25 -9.09
N LYS A 195 -4.53 -34.29 -8.67
CA LYS A 195 -3.07 -34.38 -8.75
C LYS A 195 -2.45 -35.19 -7.60
N THR A 196 -3.16 -35.33 -6.48
CA THR A 196 -2.71 -36.16 -5.35
C THR A 196 -2.81 -37.65 -5.64
N ASP A 197 -3.63 -38.06 -6.62
CA ASP A 197 -3.75 -39.46 -7.02
C ASP A 197 -2.44 -40.04 -7.63
N ASN A 198 -1.54 -39.17 -8.06
CA ASN A 198 -0.22 -39.53 -8.59
C ASN A 198 0.94 -39.29 -7.60
N ILE A 199 0.66 -38.83 -6.38
CA ILE A 199 1.68 -38.64 -5.36
C ILE A 199 1.95 -39.99 -4.66
N GLN A 200 3.15 -40.47 -4.78
CA GLN A 200 3.65 -41.62 -4.02
C GLN A 200 4.28 -41.10 -2.73
N VAL A 201 3.77 -41.51 -1.60
CA VAL A 201 4.33 -41.19 -0.30
C VAL A 201 5.25 -42.31 0.12
N LEU A 202 6.49 -41.97 0.45
CA LEU A 202 7.47 -42.91 0.98
C LEU A 202 7.63 -42.67 2.49
N ILE A 203 7.32 -43.70 3.30
CA ILE A 203 7.49 -43.62 4.75
C ILE A 203 8.70 -44.47 5.13
N PRO A 204 9.83 -43.89 5.51
CA PRO A 204 10.96 -44.66 6.06
C PRO A 204 10.57 -45.15 7.47
N ALA A 205 10.49 -46.45 7.65
CA ALA A 205 10.06 -47.06 8.90
C ALA A 205 11.16 -47.89 9.60
N ALA A 206 12.37 -47.94 9.01
CA ALA A 206 13.49 -48.76 9.45
C ALA A 206 14.54 -47.98 10.28
N GLY A 207 14.15 -46.94 11.00
CA GLY A 207 15.06 -46.20 11.87
C GLY A 207 15.35 -46.95 13.18
N GLU A 208 16.62 -46.94 13.63
CA GLU A 208 16.98 -47.35 14.98
C GLU A 208 16.39 -46.38 16.02
N PRO A 209 15.82 -46.88 17.12
CA PRO A 209 15.31 -46.04 18.19
C PRO A 209 16.47 -45.34 18.94
N HIS A 210 16.15 -44.15 19.47
CA HIS A 210 17.11 -43.43 20.32
C HIS A 210 17.56 -44.30 21.50
N PRO A 211 18.83 -44.30 21.91
CA PRO A 211 19.37 -45.16 22.98
C PRO A 211 18.54 -45.12 24.27
N GLU A 212 17.98 -43.97 24.65
CA GLU A 212 17.18 -43.81 25.86
C GLU A 212 15.87 -44.58 25.88
N ILE A 213 15.31 -44.91 24.71
CA ILE A 213 14.04 -45.66 24.58
C ILE A 213 14.24 -47.07 24.05
N LYS A 214 15.47 -47.46 23.70
CA LYS A 214 15.78 -48.75 23.11
C LYS A 214 15.45 -49.91 24.05
N GLU A 215 15.62 -49.75 25.37
CA GLU A 215 15.29 -50.75 26.38
C GLU A 215 13.78 -50.94 26.56
N GLU A 216 12.97 -49.88 26.35
CA GLU A 216 11.53 -49.95 26.50
C GLU A 216 10.85 -50.51 25.26
N ILE A 217 11.45 -50.35 24.07
CA ILE A 217 10.86 -50.69 22.77
C ILE A 217 11.15 -52.17 22.37
N LYS A 218 12.04 -52.84 23.06
CA LYS A 218 12.52 -54.22 22.71
C LYS A 218 12.86 -54.28 21.22
N ASP A 219 12.74 -55.40 20.57
CA ASP A 219 13.20 -55.65 19.19
C ASP A 219 12.24 -55.23 18.08
N LEU A 220 11.22 -54.42 18.38
CA LEU A 220 10.27 -53.94 17.36
C LEU A 220 10.66 -52.58 16.80
N PRO A 221 10.57 -52.35 15.47
CA PRO A 221 10.75 -51.03 14.87
C PRO A 221 9.83 -50.00 15.51
N ILE A 222 10.34 -48.78 15.74
CA ILE A 222 9.62 -47.70 16.43
C ILE A 222 8.25 -47.40 15.77
N SER A 223 8.16 -47.57 14.45
CA SER A 223 6.93 -47.37 13.66
C SER A 223 5.81 -48.33 14.03
N LEU A 224 6.12 -49.52 14.58
CA LEU A 224 5.16 -50.55 14.99
C LEU A 224 4.73 -50.42 16.44
N HIS A 225 5.37 -49.57 17.24
CA HIS A 225 4.94 -49.34 18.62
C HIS A 225 3.58 -48.65 18.71
N GLN A 226 2.83 -49.01 19.75
CA GLN A 226 1.50 -48.50 19.99
C GLN A 226 1.54 -47.30 20.96
N ILE A 227 0.86 -46.23 20.61
CA ILE A 227 0.55 -45.13 21.50
C ILE A 227 -0.96 -45.04 21.63
N ASN A 228 -1.46 -45.24 22.84
CA ASN A 228 -2.92 -45.30 23.12
C ASN A 228 -3.64 -46.32 22.22
N GLY A 229 -3.07 -47.51 22.09
CA GLY A 229 -3.69 -48.62 21.35
C GLY A 229 -3.59 -48.58 19.83
N THR A 230 -2.92 -47.56 19.24
CA THR A 230 -2.76 -47.42 17.79
C THR A 230 -1.27 -47.34 17.44
N ARG A 231 -0.82 -48.14 16.45
CA ARG A 231 0.56 -48.10 15.99
C ARG A 231 0.90 -46.71 15.35
N ILE A 232 2.12 -46.24 15.55
CA ILE A 232 2.58 -44.94 15.00
C ILE A 232 2.40 -44.88 13.48
N ILE A 233 2.72 -45.96 12.78
CA ILE A 233 2.56 -46.05 11.32
C ILE A 233 1.11 -46.00 10.88
N ASP A 234 0.17 -46.66 11.62
CA ASP A 234 -1.25 -46.62 11.29
C ASP A 234 -1.83 -45.19 11.42
N ARG A 235 -1.35 -44.41 12.40
CA ARG A 235 -1.75 -43.00 12.54
C ARG A 235 -1.27 -42.17 11.34
N ALA A 236 -0.01 -42.36 10.91
CA ALA A 236 0.52 -41.65 9.76
C ALA A 236 -0.25 -42.00 8.48
N ILE A 237 -0.51 -43.32 8.24
CA ILE A 237 -1.32 -43.77 7.09
C ILE A 237 -2.71 -43.21 7.13
N ASN A 238 -3.40 -43.22 8.27
CA ASN A 238 -4.73 -42.67 8.40
C ASN A 238 -4.80 -41.17 8.15
N GLN A 239 -3.80 -40.40 8.62
CA GLN A 239 -3.70 -38.97 8.32
C GLN A 239 -3.49 -38.72 6.83
N LEU A 240 -2.57 -39.45 6.18
CA LEU A 240 -2.35 -39.33 4.74
C LEU A 240 -3.60 -39.68 3.93
N ASN A 241 -4.30 -40.76 4.28
CA ASN A 241 -5.55 -41.12 3.65
C ASN A 241 -6.65 -40.06 3.84
N SER A 242 -6.70 -39.41 4.99
CA SER A 242 -7.71 -38.36 5.28
C SER A 242 -7.56 -37.12 4.39
N ILE A 243 -6.34 -36.87 3.89
CA ILE A 243 -6.06 -35.77 2.94
C ILE A 243 -6.06 -36.23 1.47
N GLY A 244 -6.45 -37.49 1.21
CA GLY A 244 -6.63 -38.02 -0.15
C GLY A 244 -5.41 -38.69 -0.76
N LEU A 245 -4.31 -38.89 -0.02
CA LEU A 245 -3.12 -39.58 -0.48
C LEU A 245 -3.30 -41.10 -0.27
N LYS A 246 -3.44 -41.86 -1.36
CA LYS A 246 -3.78 -43.28 -1.31
C LYS A 246 -2.60 -44.22 -1.65
N THR A 247 -1.60 -43.71 -2.37
CA THR A 247 -0.43 -44.48 -2.76
C THR A 247 0.69 -44.26 -1.74
N ILE A 248 0.83 -45.17 -0.78
CA ILE A 248 1.77 -45.09 0.32
C ILE A 248 2.71 -46.31 0.25
N THR A 249 3.99 -46.09 0.20
CA THR A 249 5.03 -47.14 0.26
C THR A 249 5.79 -46.98 1.58
N ILE A 250 5.88 -48.10 2.32
CA ILE A 250 6.66 -48.19 3.55
C ILE A 250 8.01 -48.78 3.20
N ILE A 251 9.07 -48.09 3.58
CA ILE A 251 10.45 -48.56 3.40
C ILE A 251 10.94 -49.12 4.75
N THR A 252 11.21 -50.38 4.81
CA THR A 252 11.72 -51.09 6.02
C THR A 252 13.22 -51.38 5.87
#